data_25348181d63ff868736253ade5dabaad
#
_entry.id   25348181d63ff868736253ade5dabaad
#
_cell.length_a   1.000
_cell.length_b   1.000
_cell.length_c   1.000
_cell.angle_alpha   90.00
_cell.angle_beta   90.00
_cell.angle_gamma   90.00
#
_symmetry.space_group_name_H-M   'P 1'
#
loop_
_entity.id
_entity.type
_entity.pdbx_description
1 polymer ?
#
loop_
_entity_poly.entity_id
_entity_poly.type
_entity_poly.pdbx_seq_one_letter_code
_entity_poly.pdbx_strand_id
1 'polypeptide(L)'
;MEVLAIIPARSGSKSVKDKNIREINGKPMLAYSIEHGLKSEKINRVIVSTDSEKYAEIAKKYGAEVPFLRPEEYARDTSLDLEVFEHALKFLKEKEGYEPDIIVQLRPTYPIRKISDIDKMVEIMEQDETIDSVRCIAPAKEIPYKMWLKGENGEIHPLMTDIPECYNMPRQELPKAYYQNACIDVIRTRVITEEHSMSGKKIIGYEMNENFDIDTEEEFLKAAEWIREQNKKKVSVIIPCYNAENVLDNCLESL
;
A
#
# COMPACT_ATOMS: atom_id res chain seq x y z
N MET A 1 -14.64 -1.36 17.87
CA MET A 1 -13.56 -2.25 17.39
C MET A 1 -12.24 -1.51 17.44
N GLU A 2 -11.21 -2.14 17.95
CA GLU A 2 -9.84 -1.59 17.96
C GLU A 2 -9.15 -1.92 16.63
N VAL A 3 -8.70 -0.90 15.92
CA VAL A 3 -8.05 -1.02 14.62
C VAL A 3 -6.62 -0.54 14.72
N LEU A 4 -5.67 -1.45 14.45
CA LEU A 4 -4.23 -1.19 14.50
C LEU A 4 -3.65 -1.14 13.08
N ALA A 5 -3.03 -0.04 12.71
CA ALA A 5 -2.18 -0.01 11.52
C ALA A 5 -0.76 -0.49 11.84
N ILE A 6 -0.25 -1.44 11.08
CA ILE A 6 1.13 -1.91 11.13
C ILE A 6 1.81 -1.57 9.81
N ILE A 7 2.93 -0.85 9.91
CA ILE A 7 3.75 -0.44 8.77
C ILE A 7 5.06 -1.23 8.82
N PRO A 8 5.22 -2.28 7.99
CA PRO A 8 6.46 -3.06 7.96
C PRO A 8 7.54 -2.32 7.17
N ALA A 9 8.59 -1.87 7.85
CA ALA A 9 9.67 -1.10 7.27
C ALA A 9 11.05 -1.66 7.66
N ARG A 10 11.45 -2.78 7.02
CA ARG A 10 12.80 -3.31 7.24
C ARG A 10 13.87 -2.42 6.61
N SER A 11 15.07 -2.43 7.18
CA SER A 11 16.26 -1.85 6.58
C SER A 11 16.83 -2.75 5.47
N GLY A 12 17.85 -2.31 4.77
CA GLY A 12 18.60 -3.16 3.84
C GLY A 12 17.89 -3.51 2.53
N SER A 13 17.01 -2.65 2.02
CA SER A 13 16.44 -2.78 0.67
C SER A 13 17.52 -2.87 -0.40
N LYS A 14 17.49 -3.91 -1.27
CA LYS A 14 18.51 -4.18 -2.30
C LYS A 14 18.23 -3.45 -3.61
N SER A 15 16.97 -3.36 -4.04
CA SER A 15 16.58 -2.75 -5.31
C SER A 15 16.77 -1.23 -5.32
N VAL A 16 16.36 -0.56 -4.24
CA VAL A 16 16.58 0.86 -4.00
C VAL A 16 17.17 0.99 -2.61
N LYS A 17 18.40 1.52 -2.51
CA LYS A 17 19.10 1.66 -1.22
C LYS A 17 18.29 2.52 -0.25
N ASP A 18 18.11 2.03 0.97
CA ASP A 18 17.33 2.71 2.03
C ASP A 18 15.93 3.15 1.59
N LYS A 19 15.28 2.37 0.71
CA LYS A 19 14.03 2.69 0.03
C LYS A 19 12.98 3.32 0.96
N ASN A 20 12.73 2.72 2.12
CA ASN A 20 11.68 3.14 3.04
C ASN A 20 11.92 4.52 3.68
N ILE A 21 13.17 4.97 3.77
CA ILE A 21 13.52 6.28 4.33
C ILE A 21 14.05 7.27 3.29
N ARG A 22 14.12 6.86 2.03
CA ARG A 22 14.48 7.76 0.93
C ARG A 22 13.42 8.85 0.79
N GLU A 23 13.89 10.07 0.59
CA GLU A 23 13.00 11.23 0.55
C GLU A 23 12.33 11.42 -0.81
N ILE A 24 11.03 11.57 -0.79
CA ILE A 24 10.23 12.08 -1.89
C ILE A 24 9.76 13.49 -1.51
N ASN A 25 10.21 14.49 -2.25
CA ASN A 25 9.88 15.90 -2.00
C ASN A 25 10.17 16.35 -0.55
N GLY A 26 11.33 15.95 -0.02
CA GLY A 26 11.79 16.33 1.32
C GLY A 26 11.12 15.57 2.48
N LYS A 27 10.40 14.50 2.18
CA LYS A 27 9.73 13.63 3.17
C LYS A 27 10.14 12.18 2.95
N PRO A 28 10.59 11.45 4.00
CA PRO A 28 10.87 10.02 3.90
C PRO A 28 9.64 9.23 3.43
N MET A 29 9.84 8.24 2.56
CA MET A 29 8.74 7.45 1.98
C MET A 29 7.88 6.78 3.07
N LEU A 30 8.49 6.26 4.14
CA LEU A 30 7.82 5.73 5.32
C LEU A 30 6.81 6.72 5.94
N ALA A 31 7.15 8.01 5.96
CA ALA A 31 6.32 9.04 6.58
C ALA A 31 4.96 9.22 5.89
N TYR A 32 4.87 8.96 4.59
CA TYR A 32 3.59 8.99 3.89
C TYR A 32 2.62 7.95 4.44
N SER A 33 3.07 6.71 4.64
CA SER A 33 2.23 5.64 5.19
C SER A 33 1.83 5.93 6.65
N ILE A 34 2.74 6.51 7.44
CA ILE A 34 2.44 6.93 8.82
C ILE A 34 1.35 8.00 8.82
N GLU A 35 1.51 9.04 8.01
CA GLU A 35 0.51 10.12 7.93
C GLU A 35 -0.86 9.61 7.43
N HIS A 36 -0.87 8.66 6.49
CA HIS A 36 -2.12 8.06 6.02
C HIS A 36 -2.83 7.31 7.15
N GLY A 37 -2.09 6.53 7.94
CA GLY A 37 -2.65 5.84 9.10
C GLY A 37 -3.18 6.80 10.17
N LEU A 38 -2.40 7.84 10.51
CA LEU A 38 -2.77 8.83 11.51
C LEU A 38 -3.96 9.72 11.10
N LYS A 39 -4.20 9.89 9.80
CA LYS A 39 -5.31 10.70 9.26
C LYS A 39 -6.56 9.88 8.96
N SER A 40 -6.52 8.57 9.03
CA SER A 40 -7.69 7.71 8.90
C SER A 40 -8.61 7.91 10.10
N GLU A 41 -9.90 7.98 9.86
CA GLU A 41 -10.92 8.09 10.91
C GLU A 41 -11.22 6.75 11.58
N LYS A 42 -10.74 5.65 10.98
CA LYS A 42 -11.00 4.29 11.43
C LYS A 42 -9.83 3.65 12.19
N ILE A 43 -8.62 4.20 12.08
CA ILE A 43 -7.43 3.64 12.74
C ILE A 43 -7.26 4.27 14.13
N ASN A 44 -7.18 3.43 15.17
CA ASN A 44 -7.01 3.87 16.55
C ASN A 44 -5.52 4.03 16.92
N ARG A 45 -4.64 3.20 16.32
CA ARG A 45 -3.22 3.17 16.65
C ARG A 45 -2.37 2.89 15.42
N VAL A 46 -1.20 3.52 15.31
CA VAL A 46 -0.26 3.34 14.19
C VAL A 46 1.10 2.95 14.74
N ILE A 47 1.59 1.76 14.37
CA ILE A 47 2.93 1.30 14.73
C ILE A 47 3.79 1.04 13.48
N VAL A 48 5.10 1.20 13.64
CA VAL A 48 6.09 0.80 12.65
C VAL A 48 6.87 -0.39 13.18
N SER A 49 6.92 -1.48 12.42
CA SER A 49 7.76 -2.63 12.70
C SER A 49 9.04 -2.53 11.86
N THR A 50 10.16 -2.26 12.51
CA THR A 50 11.48 -2.09 11.88
C THR A 50 12.58 -2.74 12.71
N ASP A 51 13.65 -3.17 12.03
CA ASP A 51 14.90 -3.71 12.60
C ASP A 51 15.96 -2.62 12.84
N SER A 52 15.69 -1.39 12.43
CA SER A 52 16.65 -0.27 12.43
C SER A 52 16.26 0.83 13.41
N GLU A 53 17.17 1.17 14.34
CA GLU A 53 17.00 2.31 15.23
C GLU A 53 16.81 3.62 14.46
N LYS A 54 17.57 3.81 13.36
CA LYS A 54 17.42 4.97 12.48
C LYS A 54 16.02 5.10 11.90
N TYR A 55 15.42 3.99 11.46
CA TYR A 55 14.05 3.99 10.93
C TYR A 55 13.04 4.22 12.05
N ALA A 56 13.30 3.66 13.24
CA ALA A 56 12.48 3.87 14.42
C ALA A 56 12.41 5.35 14.85
N GLU A 57 13.56 6.05 14.86
CA GLU A 57 13.62 7.48 15.15
C GLU A 57 12.85 8.31 14.12
N ILE A 58 13.00 7.99 12.84
CA ILE A 58 12.22 8.64 11.78
C ILE A 58 10.73 8.39 11.99
N ALA A 59 10.32 7.15 12.24
CA ALA A 59 8.91 6.81 12.46
C ALA A 59 8.30 7.59 13.62
N LYS A 60 9.00 7.65 14.76
CA LYS A 60 8.58 8.42 15.94
C LYS A 60 8.48 9.92 15.65
N LYS A 61 9.40 10.47 14.87
CA LYS A 61 9.37 11.90 14.46
C LYS A 61 8.09 12.24 13.68
N TYR A 62 7.55 11.28 12.91
CA TYR A 62 6.32 11.45 12.13
C TYR A 62 5.05 10.98 12.86
N GLY A 63 5.17 10.62 14.15
CA GLY A 63 4.05 10.35 15.03
C GLY A 63 3.62 8.89 15.15
N ALA A 64 4.32 7.96 14.53
CA ALA A 64 4.05 6.53 14.75
C ALA A 64 4.73 6.03 16.02
N GLU A 65 4.17 5.00 16.61
CA GLU A 65 4.81 4.27 17.70
C GLU A 65 5.77 3.21 17.14
N VAL A 66 6.84 2.95 17.90
CA VAL A 66 7.77 1.84 17.65
C VAL A 66 7.99 1.13 18.99
N PRO A 67 7.08 0.22 19.36
CA PRO A 67 7.10 -0.43 20.67
C PRO A 67 8.27 -1.42 20.83
N PHE A 68 8.85 -1.88 19.73
CA PHE A 68 9.96 -2.84 19.69
C PHE A 68 10.85 -2.60 18.49
N LEU A 69 12.07 -3.09 18.54
CA LEU A 69 12.87 -3.36 17.33
C LEU A 69 12.59 -4.79 16.88
N ARG A 70 12.31 -4.96 15.58
CA ARG A 70 12.07 -6.27 14.99
C ARG A 70 13.34 -7.11 15.05
N PRO A 71 13.28 -8.35 15.55
CA PRO A 71 14.40 -9.27 15.50
C PRO A 71 14.92 -9.49 14.07
N GLU A 72 16.21 -9.67 13.91
CA GLU A 72 16.89 -9.85 12.61
C GLU A 72 16.32 -11.04 11.82
N GLU A 73 15.92 -12.09 12.50
CA GLU A 73 15.31 -13.29 11.91
C GLU A 73 14.02 -12.98 11.13
N TYR A 74 13.26 -11.95 11.52
CA TYR A 74 12.06 -11.48 10.83
C TYR A 74 12.31 -10.29 9.88
N ALA A 75 13.58 -9.91 9.68
CA ALA A 75 13.96 -8.78 8.83
C ALA A 75 14.73 -9.20 7.56
N ARG A 76 14.82 -10.49 7.26
CA ARG A 76 15.51 -11.05 6.09
C ARG A 76 14.73 -10.80 4.80
N ASP A 77 15.41 -10.92 3.66
CA ASP A 77 14.75 -10.84 2.34
C ASP A 77 13.69 -11.92 2.13
N THR A 78 13.81 -13.04 2.82
CA THR A 78 12.91 -14.20 2.76
C THR A 78 11.87 -14.22 3.87
N SER A 79 11.89 -13.27 4.80
CA SER A 79 10.92 -13.20 5.89
C SER A 79 9.53 -12.89 5.34
N LEU A 80 8.55 -13.67 5.78
CA LEU A 80 7.16 -13.51 5.37
C LEU A 80 6.48 -12.40 6.19
N ASP A 81 5.53 -11.72 5.59
CA ASP A 81 4.71 -10.75 6.31
C ASP A 81 4.05 -11.37 7.54
N LEU A 82 3.58 -12.61 7.45
CA LEU A 82 2.96 -13.33 8.57
C LEU A 82 3.84 -13.32 9.82
N GLU A 83 5.11 -13.70 9.71
CA GLU A 83 6.06 -13.73 10.83
C GLU A 83 6.23 -12.34 11.48
N VAL A 84 6.25 -11.30 10.66
CA VAL A 84 6.36 -9.90 11.11
C VAL A 84 5.13 -9.48 11.91
N PHE A 85 3.96 -9.86 11.45
CA PHE A 85 2.68 -9.49 12.08
C PHE A 85 2.42 -10.31 13.34
N GLU A 86 2.69 -11.60 13.33
CA GLU A 86 2.62 -12.47 14.52
C GLU A 86 3.56 -11.97 15.62
N HIS A 87 4.80 -11.62 15.28
CA HIS A 87 5.74 -11.04 16.24
C HIS A 87 5.19 -9.75 16.86
N ALA A 88 4.66 -8.83 16.03
CA ALA A 88 4.12 -7.57 16.50
C ALA A 88 2.93 -7.77 17.44
N LEU A 89 1.98 -8.60 17.04
CA LEU A 89 0.77 -8.89 17.83
C LEU A 89 1.10 -9.61 19.14
N LYS A 90 2.01 -10.57 19.10
CA LYS A 90 2.50 -11.27 20.30
C LYS A 90 3.14 -10.29 21.28
N PHE A 91 4.03 -9.41 20.79
CA PHE A 91 4.67 -8.41 21.64
C PHE A 91 3.65 -7.48 22.31
N LEU A 92 2.69 -6.96 21.54
CA LEU A 92 1.67 -6.04 22.06
C LEU A 92 0.79 -6.72 23.09
N LYS A 93 0.39 -7.96 22.86
CA LYS A 93 -0.39 -8.74 23.84
C LYS A 93 0.40 -9.01 25.12
N GLU A 94 1.65 -9.48 25.02
CA GLU A 94 2.45 -9.90 26.18
C GLU A 94 2.98 -8.71 27.00
N LYS A 95 3.31 -7.59 26.35
CA LYS A 95 3.95 -6.43 27.02
C LYS A 95 2.99 -5.31 27.38
N GLU A 96 1.92 -5.16 26.63
CA GLU A 96 0.99 -4.04 26.80
C GLU A 96 -0.44 -4.49 27.09
N GLY A 97 -0.76 -5.80 26.99
CA GLY A 97 -2.12 -6.32 27.10
C GLY A 97 -3.04 -5.80 26.00
N TYR A 98 -2.47 -5.40 24.85
CA TYR A 98 -3.22 -4.82 23.74
C TYR A 98 -3.51 -5.86 22.66
N GLU A 99 -4.80 -6.05 22.38
CA GLU A 99 -5.30 -7.01 21.38
C GLU A 99 -6.28 -6.28 20.45
N PRO A 100 -5.85 -5.81 19.27
CA PRO A 100 -6.74 -5.17 18.31
C PRO A 100 -7.67 -6.19 17.63
N ASP A 101 -8.84 -5.74 17.18
CA ASP A 101 -9.79 -6.58 16.44
C ASP A 101 -9.38 -6.72 14.96
N ILE A 102 -8.87 -5.63 14.39
CA ILE A 102 -8.54 -5.50 12.96
C ILE A 102 -7.13 -4.94 12.81
N ILE A 103 -6.40 -5.51 11.87
CA ILE A 103 -5.09 -5.04 11.42
C ILE A 103 -5.21 -4.40 10.04
N VAL A 104 -4.61 -3.23 9.89
CA VAL A 104 -4.42 -2.55 8.61
C VAL A 104 -2.95 -2.55 8.27
N GLN A 105 -2.56 -3.28 7.23
CA GLN A 105 -1.21 -3.25 6.69
C GLN A 105 -1.07 -2.07 5.72
N LEU A 106 -0.14 -1.16 6.01
CA LEU A 106 0.19 -0.03 5.14
C LEU A 106 1.65 -0.14 4.68
N ARG A 107 1.88 -0.59 3.43
CA ARG A 107 3.25 -0.73 2.92
C ARG A 107 3.89 0.63 2.65
N PRO A 108 5.14 0.88 3.08
CA PRO A 108 5.86 2.13 2.79
C PRO A 108 6.04 2.39 1.30
N THR A 109 6.09 1.33 0.48
CA THR A 109 6.30 1.41 -0.97
C THR A 109 5.15 2.07 -1.74
N TYR A 110 4.04 2.36 -1.05
CA TYR A 110 2.87 3.05 -1.61
C TYR A 110 2.68 4.44 -0.98
N PRO A 111 3.49 5.45 -1.35
CA PRO A 111 3.36 6.80 -0.81
C PRO A 111 2.12 7.53 -1.32
N ILE A 112 1.51 7.02 -2.39
CA ILE A 112 0.30 7.58 -3.00
C ILE A 112 -0.87 6.66 -2.68
N ARG A 113 -1.74 7.10 -1.76
CA ARG A 113 -2.87 6.34 -1.23
C ARG A 113 -3.96 7.31 -0.80
N LYS A 114 -5.22 6.99 -1.09
CA LYS A 114 -6.37 7.76 -0.58
C LYS A 114 -6.72 7.25 0.81
N ILE A 115 -6.80 8.17 1.77
CA ILE A 115 -7.19 7.83 3.16
C ILE A 115 -8.60 7.23 3.18
N SER A 116 -9.51 7.79 2.38
CA SER A 116 -10.88 7.26 2.26
C SER A 116 -10.96 5.79 1.81
N ASP A 117 -9.93 5.25 1.15
CA ASP A 117 -9.92 3.84 0.77
C ASP A 117 -9.58 2.97 1.99
N ILE A 118 -8.71 3.44 2.89
CA ILE A 118 -8.44 2.77 4.18
C ILE A 118 -9.74 2.67 4.97
N ASP A 119 -10.43 3.80 5.14
CA ASP A 119 -11.65 3.88 5.95
C ASP A 119 -12.75 2.97 5.40
N LYS A 120 -12.99 2.98 4.08
CA LYS A 120 -13.96 2.10 3.42
C LYS A 120 -13.63 0.61 3.57
N MET A 121 -12.35 0.23 3.48
CA MET A 121 -11.96 -1.17 3.64
C MET A 121 -12.17 -1.65 5.08
N VAL A 122 -11.93 -0.78 6.09
CA VAL A 122 -12.28 -1.08 7.47
C VAL A 122 -13.80 -1.16 7.66
N GLU A 123 -14.58 -0.24 7.06
CA GLU A 123 -16.04 -0.28 7.10
C GLU A 123 -16.63 -1.59 6.54
N ILE A 124 -16.06 -2.13 5.45
CA ILE A 124 -16.47 -3.43 4.92
C ILE A 124 -16.29 -4.53 5.98
N MET A 125 -15.17 -4.51 6.71
CA MET A 125 -14.91 -5.46 7.80
C MET A 125 -15.87 -5.24 8.98
N GLU A 126 -16.23 -4.01 9.31
CA GLU A 126 -17.15 -3.68 10.39
C GLU A 126 -18.57 -4.17 10.11
N GLN A 127 -18.99 -4.17 8.85
CA GLN A 127 -20.34 -4.55 8.43
C GLN A 127 -20.59 -6.07 8.40
N ASP A 128 -19.54 -6.88 8.26
CA ASP A 128 -19.65 -8.33 8.17
C ASP A 128 -18.51 -9.02 8.93
N GLU A 129 -18.81 -9.55 10.11
CA GLU A 129 -17.84 -10.25 10.96
C GLU A 129 -17.31 -11.56 10.36
N THR A 130 -17.98 -12.11 9.35
CA THR A 130 -17.56 -13.34 8.68
C THR A 130 -16.43 -13.13 7.66
N ILE A 131 -16.15 -11.87 7.28
CA ILE A 131 -15.05 -11.53 6.39
C ILE A 131 -13.72 -11.67 7.14
N ASP A 132 -12.79 -12.41 6.57
CA ASP A 132 -11.45 -12.63 7.12
C ASP A 132 -10.48 -11.51 6.73
N SER A 133 -10.57 -11.05 5.49
CA SER A 133 -9.76 -9.93 5.02
C SER A 133 -10.39 -9.18 3.84
N VAL A 134 -9.98 -7.91 3.70
CA VAL A 134 -10.23 -7.07 2.52
C VAL A 134 -8.90 -6.72 1.91
N ARG A 135 -8.72 -6.98 0.61
CA ARG A 135 -7.47 -6.74 -0.11
C ARG A 135 -7.64 -5.81 -1.29
N CYS A 136 -6.71 -4.88 -1.45
CA CYS A 136 -6.66 -4.05 -2.64
C CYS A 136 -6.31 -4.85 -3.87
N ILE A 137 -7.15 -4.71 -4.90
CA ILE A 137 -6.95 -5.31 -6.21
C ILE A 137 -7.06 -4.26 -7.31
N ALA A 138 -6.46 -4.55 -8.45
CA ALA A 138 -6.60 -3.75 -9.66
C ALA A 138 -6.79 -4.66 -10.88
N PRO A 139 -7.46 -4.19 -11.95
CA PRO A 139 -7.63 -4.96 -13.17
C PRO A 139 -6.28 -5.39 -13.74
N ALA A 140 -6.13 -6.67 -14.05
CA ALA A 140 -4.91 -7.19 -14.64
C ALA A 140 -4.75 -6.69 -16.08
N LYS A 141 -3.61 -6.04 -16.36
CA LYS A 141 -3.24 -5.65 -17.73
C LYS A 141 -3.03 -6.88 -18.60
N GLU A 142 -2.24 -7.82 -18.08
CA GLU A 142 -2.05 -9.14 -18.68
C GLU A 142 -2.90 -10.15 -17.92
N ILE A 143 -3.74 -10.89 -18.66
CA ILE A 143 -4.68 -11.84 -18.05
C ILE A 143 -4.04 -13.22 -17.90
N PRO A 144 -4.22 -13.90 -16.75
CA PRO A 144 -3.57 -15.18 -16.46
C PRO A 144 -3.97 -16.29 -17.45
N TYR A 145 -5.13 -16.20 -18.07
CA TYR A 145 -5.60 -17.13 -19.10
C TYR A 145 -4.74 -17.15 -20.38
N LYS A 146 -3.89 -16.13 -20.58
CA LYS A 146 -2.95 -16.05 -21.72
C LYS A 146 -1.50 -16.09 -21.26
N MET A 147 -1.24 -16.51 -20.02
CA MET A 147 0.10 -16.68 -19.48
C MET A 147 0.56 -18.12 -19.57
N TRP A 148 1.88 -18.30 -19.68
CA TRP A 148 2.52 -19.59 -19.85
C TRP A 148 3.62 -19.79 -18.82
N LEU A 149 3.74 -21.00 -18.31
CA LEU A 149 4.91 -21.46 -17.57
C LEU A 149 5.89 -22.07 -18.57
N LYS A 150 7.17 -21.69 -18.47
CA LYS A 150 8.24 -22.23 -19.34
C LYS A 150 9.03 -23.26 -18.55
N GLY A 151 9.11 -24.48 -19.08
CA GLY A 151 9.97 -25.55 -18.59
C GLY A 151 11.43 -25.40 -19.04
N GLU A 152 12.31 -26.20 -18.45
CA GLU A 152 13.76 -26.17 -18.72
C GLU A 152 14.12 -26.49 -20.18
N ASN A 153 13.36 -27.36 -20.82
CA ASN A 153 13.56 -27.78 -22.21
C ASN A 153 12.96 -26.84 -23.27
N GLY A 154 12.43 -25.69 -22.84
CA GLY A 154 11.77 -24.73 -23.72
C GLY A 154 10.29 -25.04 -24.00
N GLU A 155 9.75 -26.10 -23.46
CA GLU A 155 8.32 -26.39 -23.46
C GLU A 155 7.56 -25.34 -22.66
N ILE A 156 6.33 -25.03 -23.10
CA ILE A 156 5.47 -24.10 -22.39
C ILE A 156 4.14 -24.77 -22.05
N HIS A 157 3.62 -24.48 -20.85
CA HIS A 157 2.34 -24.97 -20.37
C HIS A 157 1.47 -23.79 -19.95
N PRO A 158 0.15 -23.78 -20.26
CA PRO A 158 -0.72 -22.68 -19.84
C PRO A 158 -0.75 -22.57 -18.32
N LEU A 159 -0.75 -21.34 -17.82
CA LEU A 159 -0.86 -21.08 -16.38
C LEU A 159 -2.24 -21.48 -15.83
N MET A 160 -3.30 -21.22 -16.62
CA MET A 160 -4.68 -21.57 -16.27
C MET A 160 -5.18 -22.69 -17.18
N THR A 161 -5.84 -23.68 -16.60
CA THR A 161 -6.31 -24.89 -17.31
C THR A 161 -7.80 -25.19 -17.08
N ASP A 162 -8.48 -24.38 -16.29
CA ASP A 162 -9.91 -24.50 -15.93
C ASP A 162 -10.84 -24.22 -17.13
N ILE A 163 -10.39 -23.44 -18.10
CA ILE A 163 -11.09 -23.20 -19.36
C ILE A 163 -10.24 -23.79 -20.51
N PRO A 164 -10.74 -24.79 -21.25
CA PRO A 164 -10.02 -25.37 -22.37
C PRO A 164 -9.62 -24.34 -23.42
N GLU A 165 -8.36 -24.36 -23.86
CA GLU A 165 -7.84 -23.47 -24.92
C GLU A 165 -8.04 -21.94 -24.66
N CYS A 166 -8.16 -21.53 -23.38
CA CYS A 166 -8.41 -20.15 -22.98
C CYS A 166 -7.40 -19.15 -23.59
N TYR A 167 -6.18 -19.59 -23.83
CA TYR A 167 -5.11 -18.79 -24.45
C TYR A 167 -5.38 -18.42 -25.91
N ASN A 168 -6.27 -19.16 -26.61
CA ASN A 168 -6.70 -18.89 -28.00
C ASN A 168 -8.03 -18.12 -28.06
N MET A 169 -8.75 -17.97 -26.95
CA MET A 169 -10.04 -17.28 -26.92
C MET A 169 -9.90 -15.75 -27.02
N PRO A 170 -10.92 -15.04 -27.55
CA PRO A 170 -11.00 -13.60 -27.46
C PRO A 170 -10.98 -13.12 -26.01
N ARG A 171 -10.23 -12.03 -25.73
CA ARG A 171 -10.05 -11.52 -24.36
C ARG A 171 -11.38 -11.16 -23.65
N GLN A 172 -12.35 -10.65 -24.40
CA GLN A 172 -13.67 -10.24 -23.91
C GLN A 172 -14.56 -11.42 -23.48
N GLU A 173 -14.25 -12.64 -23.90
CA GLU A 173 -14.98 -13.86 -23.53
C GLU A 173 -14.36 -14.55 -22.29
N LEU A 174 -13.19 -14.09 -21.84
CA LEU A 174 -12.52 -14.62 -20.66
C LEU A 174 -12.97 -13.87 -19.40
N PRO A 175 -12.97 -14.53 -18.24
CA PRO A 175 -13.28 -13.88 -16.96
C PRO A 175 -12.33 -12.70 -16.71
N LYS A 176 -12.89 -11.64 -16.11
CA LYS A 176 -12.07 -10.51 -15.65
C LYS A 176 -11.12 -10.99 -14.56
N ALA A 177 -9.85 -10.72 -14.73
CA ALA A 177 -8.82 -11.02 -13.76
C ALA A 177 -8.32 -9.73 -13.09
N TYR A 178 -7.99 -9.86 -11.82
CA TYR A 178 -7.43 -8.80 -11.02
C TYR A 178 -6.11 -9.29 -10.42
N TYR A 179 -5.18 -8.39 -10.18
CA TYR A 179 -3.99 -8.66 -9.41
C TYR A 179 -4.04 -7.92 -8.07
N GLN A 180 -3.45 -8.52 -7.04
CA GLN A 180 -3.29 -7.87 -5.74
C GLN A 180 -2.21 -6.79 -5.88
N ASN A 181 -2.58 -5.54 -5.63
CA ASN A 181 -1.63 -4.44 -5.69
C ASN A 181 -0.93 -4.17 -4.34
N ALA A 182 -1.35 -4.84 -3.27
CA ALA A 182 -0.76 -4.79 -1.93
C ALA A 182 -0.63 -3.39 -1.29
N CYS A 183 -1.38 -2.41 -1.77
CA CYS A 183 -1.35 -1.04 -1.26
C CYS A 183 -1.90 -0.95 0.18
N ILE A 184 -3.04 -1.60 0.43
CA ILE A 184 -3.71 -1.72 1.72
C ILE A 184 -4.22 -3.15 1.84
N ASP A 185 -3.94 -3.80 2.97
CA ASP A 185 -4.59 -5.04 3.35
C ASP A 185 -5.22 -4.85 4.74
N VAL A 186 -6.49 -5.23 4.88
CA VAL A 186 -7.24 -5.18 6.14
C VAL A 186 -7.59 -6.59 6.54
N ILE A 187 -7.21 -7.01 7.75
CA ILE A 187 -7.23 -8.42 8.16
C ILE A 187 -7.76 -8.51 9.59
N ARG A 188 -8.62 -9.49 9.89
CA ARG A 188 -8.99 -9.79 11.28
C ARG A 188 -7.80 -10.36 12.04
N THR A 189 -7.60 -9.88 13.25
CA THR A 189 -6.48 -10.32 14.09
C THR A 189 -6.48 -11.83 14.31
N ARG A 190 -7.67 -12.47 14.53
CA ARG A 190 -7.80 -13.92 14.68
C ARG A 190 -7.23 -14.71 13.49
N VAL A 191 -7.35 -14.18 12.27
CA VAL A 191 -6.84 -14.85 11.07
C VAL A 191 -5.31 -14.96 11.11
N ILE A 192 -4.64 -13.93 11.64
CA ILE A 192 -3.19 -13.94 11.83
C ILE A 192 -2.80 -14.84 13.00
N THR A 193 -3.45 -14.67 14.16
CA THR A 193 -3.01 -15.29 15.42
C THR A 193 -3.47 -16.73 15.60
N GLU A 194 -4.60 -17.13 15.01
CA GLU A 194 -5.20 -18.45 15.19
C GLU A 194 -5.12 -19.31 13.93
N GLU A 195 -5.30 -18.68 12.75
CA GLU A 195 -5.29 -19.40 11.47
C GLU A 195 -3.91 -19.35 10.78
N HIS A 196 -2.94 -18.58 11.33
CA HIS A 196 -1.60 -18.39 10.79
C HIS A 196 -1.64 -17.98 9.32
N SER A 197 -2.49 -17.01 8.98
CA SER A 197 -2.74 -16.55 7.62
C SER A 197 -2.80 -15.02 7.54
N MET A 198 -2.32 -14.46 6.43
CA MET A 198 -2.51 -13.03 6.10
C MET A 198 -3.77 -12.79 5.27
N SER A 199 -4.59 -13.80 5.04
CA SER A 199 -5.74 -13.72 4.12
C SER A 199 -7.02 -14.33 4.69
N GLY A 200 -6.92 -15.49 5.37
CA GLY A 200 -8.07 -16.32 5.73
C GLY A 200 -8.75 -16.97 4.52
N LYS A 201 -10.03 -17.27 4.63
CA LYS A 201 -10.84 -17.99 3.64
C LYS A 201 -11.81 -17.07 2.90
N LYS A 202 -12.51 -16.18 3.63
CA LYS A 202 -13.45 -15.22 3.05
C LYS A 202 -12.76 -13.89 2.81
N ILE A 203 -12.29 -13.70 1.58
CA ILE A 203 -11.52 -12.53 1.15
C ILE A 203 -12.38 -11.65 0.26
N ILE A 204 -12.47 -10.36 0.55
CA ILE A 204 -13.14 -9.36 -0.30
C ILE A 204 -12.09 -8.55 -1.06
N GLY A 205 -12.27 -8.42 -2.37
CA GLY A 205 -11.46 -7.55 -3.20
C GLY A 205 -11.98 -6.12 -3.19
N TYR A 206 -11.14 -5.16 -2.84
CA TYR A 206 -11.42 -3.72 -2.97
C TYR A 206 -10.70 -3.19 -4.21
N GLU A 207 -11.46 -2.80 -5.24
CA GLU A 207 -10.89 -2.35 -6.51
C GLU A 207 -10.34 -0.92 -6.40
N MET A 208 -9.05 -0.75 -6.73
CA MET A 208 -8.36 0.54 -6.78
C MET A 208 -7.92 0.85 -8.21
N ASN A 209 -8.19 2.07 -8.66
CA ASN A 209 -7.83 2.52 -10.01
C ASN A 209 -6.39 3.05 -10.13
N GLU A 210 -5.77 3.48 -9.03
CA GLU A 210 -4.43 4.06 -8.99
C GLU A 210 -3.49 3.11 -8.25
N ASN A 211 -2.38 2.78 -8.89
CA ASN A 211 -1.37 1.91 -8.33
C ASN A 211 0.04 2.48 -8.58
N PHE A 212 0.73 2.79 -7.49
CA PHE A 212 2.10 3.31 -7.50
C PHE A 212 2.93 2.52 -6.49
N ASP A 213 3.22 1.24 -6.82
CA ASP A 213 4.24 0.49 -6.08
C ASP A 213 5.62 0.98 -6.50
N ILE A 214 6.49 1.18 -5.53
CA ILE A 214 7.85 1.64 -5.77
C ILE A 214 8.81 0.51 -5.47
N ASP A 215 9.18 -0.24 -6.52
CA ASP A 215 10.19 -1.29 -6.46
C ASP A 215 11.47 -0.97 -7.22
N THR A 216 11.39 -0.03 -8.15
CA THR A 216 12.50 0.38 -9.01
C THR A 216 12.80 1.88 -8.87
N GLU A 217 13.98 2.29 -9.34
CA GLU A 217 14.37 3.71 -9.41
C GLU A 217 13.43 4.52 -10.32
N GLU A 218 12.99 3.92 -11.43
CA GLU A 218 12.06 4.56 -12.37
C GLU A 218 10.70 4.84 -11.72
N GLU A 219 10.15 3.87 -10.98
CA GLU A 219 8.90 4.03 -10.25
C GLU A 219 9.02 5.08 -9.14
N PHE A 220 10.18 5.12 -8.45
CA PHE A 220 10.47 6.14 -7.46
C PHE A 220 10.42 7.55 -8.06
N LEU A 221 11.06 7.77 -9.22
CA LEU A 221 11.07 9.05 -9.90
C LEU A 221 9.67 9.45 -10.39
N LYS A 222 8.91 8.52 -10.95
CA LYS A 222 7.51 8.76 -11.37
C LYS A 222 6.62 9.15 -10.19
N ALA A 223 6.73 8.44 -9.06
CA ALA A 223 5.97 8.76 -7.87
C ALA A 223 6.36 10.13 -7.30
N ALA A 224 7.66 10.47 -7.29
CA ALA A 224 8.14 11.77 -6.84
C ALA A 224 7.61 12.92 -7.71
N GLU A 225 7.57 12.74 -9.02
CA GLU A 225 7.00 13.71 -9.95
C GLU A 225 5.49 13.86 -9.72
N TRP A 226 4.75 12.77 -9.64
CA TRP A 226 3.31 12.79 -9.38
C TRP A 226 2.96 13.53 -8.09
N ILE A 227 3.66 13.23 -6.97
CA ILE A 227 3.44 13.90 -5.68
C ILE A 227 3.77 15.40 -5.79
N ARG A 228 4.81 15.76 -6.54
CA ARG A 228 5.17 17.17 -6.78
C ARG A 228 4.05 17.91 -7.52
N GLU A 229 3.50 17.31 -8.56
CA GLU A 229 2.40 17.89 -9.32
C GLU A 229 1.13 18.08 -8.45
N GLN A 230 0.79 17.11 -7.60
CA GLN A 230 -0.34 17.25 -6.68
C GLN A 230 -0.14 18.36 -5.65
N ASN A 231 1.11 18.62 -5.26
CA ASN A 231 1.46 19.64 -4.26
C ASN A 231 1.64 21.05 -4.89
N LYS A 232 1.59 21.21 -6.20
CA LYS A 232 1.61 22.52 -6.83
C LYS A 232 0.39 23.31 -6.38
N LYS A 233 0.65 24.46 -5.75
CA LYS A 233 -0.42 25.41 -5.42
C LYS A 233 -1.05 25.92 -6.71
N LYS A 234 -2.34 25.68 -6.90
CA LYS A 234 -3.09 26.31 -7.96
C LYS A 234 -3.40 27.74 -7.52
N VAL A 235 -2.90 28.72 -8.26
CA VAL A 235 -3.24 30.12 -8.07
C VAL A 235 -4.20 30.50 -9.18
N SER A 236 -5.39 30.98 -8.80
CA SER A 236 -6.32 31.58 -9.75
C SER A 236 -6.15 33.09 -9.72
N VAL A 237 -5.79 33.65 -10.87
CA VAL A 237 -5.72 35.12 -11.03
C VAL A 237 -7.02 35.57 -11.69
N ILE A 238 -7.75 36.44 -11.01
CA ILE A 238 -8.98 37.05 -11.54
C ILE A 238 -8.63 38.45 -11.99
N ILE A 239 -8.73 38.71 -13.29
CA ILE A 239 -8.48 40.01 -13.89
C ILE A 239 -9.83 40.63 -14.26
N PRO A 240 -10.34 41.61 -13.51
CA PRO A 240 -11.54 42.34 -13.91
C PRO A 240 -11.21 43.24 -15.10
N CYS A 241 -11.83 42.98 -16.24
CA CYS A 241 -11.63 43.71 -17.47
C CYS A 241 -12.88 44.50 -17.85
N TYR A 242 -12.74 45.84 -18.06
CA TYR A 242 -13.74 46.67 -18.66
C TYR A 242 -13.04 47.66 -19.63
N ASN A 243 -13.34 47.59 -20.91
CA ASN A 243 -12.70 48.39 -21.99
C ASN A 243 -11.14 48.32 -21.95
N ALA A 244 -10.57 47.13 -21.74
CA ALA A 244 -9.14 46.89 -21.50
C ALA A 244 -8.39 46.34 -22.74
N GLU A 245 -8.99 46.42 -23.95
CA GLU A 245 -8.44 45.83 -25.18
C GLU A 245 -6.97 46.16 -25.42
N ASN A 246 -6.58 47.40 -25.11
CA ASN A 246 -5.20 47.90 -25.38
C ASN A 246 -4.16 47.49 -24.31
N VAL A 247 -4.55 46.91 -23.18
CA VAL A 247 -3.64 46.63 -22.07
C VAL A 247 -3.73 45.18 -21.56
N LEU A 248 -4.71 44.44 -22.03
CA LEU A 248 -4.97 43.06 -21.56
C LEU A 248 -3.80 42.13 -21.91
N ASP A 249 -3.26 42.22 -23.12
CA ASP A 249 -2.17 41.34 -23.56
C ASP A 249 -0.91 41.58 -22.71
N ASN A 250 -0.53 42.85 -22.46
CA ASN A 250 0.59 43.16 -21.58
C ASN A 250 0.36 42.68 -20.13
N CYS A 251 -0.87 42.72 -19.66
CA CYS A 251 -1.22 42.20 -18.33
C CYS A 251 -1.09 40.68 -18.28
N LEU A 252 -1.53 39.95 -19.30
CA LEU A 252 -1.42 38.50 -19.40
C LEU A 252 0.04 38.03 -19.54
N GLU A 253 0.87 38.79 -20.30
CA GLU A 253 2.31 38.47 -20.45
C GLU A 253 3.11 38.71 -19.18
N SER A 254 2.59 39.47 -18.22
CA SER A 254 3.23 39.75 -16.92
C SER A 254 2.92 38.74 -15.84
N LEU A 255 2.02 37.80 -16.09
CA LEU A 255 1.59 36.72 -15.17
C LEU A 255 2.44 35.48 -15.34
#